data_2ff7bc9a423e3ce15e403efc351df7da
#
_entry.id   2ff7bc9a423e3ce15e403efc351df7da
#
_cell.length_a   1.000
_cell.length_b   1.000
_cell.length_c   1.000
_cell.angle_alpha   90.00
_cell.angle_beta   90.00
_cell.angle_gamma   90.00
#
_symmetry.space_group_name_H-M   'P 1'
#
loop_
_entity.id
_entity.type
_entity.pdbx_description
1 polymer ?
#
loop_
_entity_poly.entity_id
_entity_poly.type
_entity_poly.pdbx_seq_one_letter_code
_entity_poly.pdbx_strand_id
1 'polypeptide(L)'
;NMFGMGGSATASIAMGEKNEKRMKNVSAFITYASLITGIFFAVILLLGAKPILQIFGADKQTYDLAYGYLFHISYGAPFVIWSAAASFVVRAEGASKEAMIGSMIGTIVNIILDPIMINGLHMGAAGAAIATTIGNILASLYYAWYFIKKSKCFSIHPGYFKYKDKILTTVCSSGFPTAIFSVLMSVSTIVLNQILVVYGNAPV
;
A
#
# COMPACT_ATOMS: atom_id res chain seq x y z
N ASN A 1 5.68 -0.23 2.89
CA ASN A 1 6.67 -1.09 2.21
C ASN A 1 7.30 -2.18 3.12
N MET A 2 7.25 -2.03 4.45
CA MET A 2 7.88 -2.99 5.39
C MET A 2 7.40 -4.44 5.18
N PHE A 3 6.08 -4.67 5.19
CA PHE A 3 5.52 -6.02 4.98
C PHE A 3 5.75 -6.55 3.56
N GLY A 4 5.76 -5.67 2.54
CA GLY A 4 6.04 -6.07 1.16
C GLY A 4 7.48 -6.57 0.99
N MET A 5 8.46 -5.76 1.33
CA MET A 5 9.88 -6.11 1.20
C MET A 5 10.30 -7.20 2.19
N GLY A 6 9.96 -7.04 3.47
CA GLY A 6 10.26 -8.07 4.49
C GLY A 6 9.57 -9.40 4.19
N GLY A 7 8.33 -9.32 3.70
CA GLY A 7 7.57 -10.49 3.29
C GLY A 7 8.16 -11.18 2.07
N SER A 8 8.55 -10.44 1.04
CA SER A 8 9.15 -11.01 -0.16
C SER A 8 10.50 -11.68 0.15
N ALA A 9 11.33 -11.06 1.00
CA ALA A 9 12.58 -11.66 1.44
C ALA A 9 12.34 -12.98 2.20
N THR A 10 11.40 -12.99 3.16
CA THR A 10 11.04 -14.19 3.92
C THR A 10 10.43 -15.28 3.00
N ALA A 11 9.61 -14.88 2.03
CA ALA A 11 9.03 -15.79 1.05
C ALA A 11 10.12 -16.41 0.17
N SER A 12 11.09 -15.63 -0.31
CA SER A 12 12.22 -16.12 -1.11
C SER A 12 13.08 -17.11 -0.33
N ILE A 13 13.33 -16.86 0.96
CA ILE A 13 14.06 -17.81 1.84
C ILE A 13 13.28 -19.13 1.94
N ALA A 14 11.97 -19.06 2.21
CA ALA A 14 11.13 -20.25 2.32
C ALA A 14 11.06 -21.06 1.01
N MET A 15 11.14 -20.37 -0.14
CA MET A 15 11.23 -21.03 -1.46
C MET A 15 12.59 -21.70 -1.65
N GLY A 16 13.68 -21.07 -1.26
CA GLY A 16 15.02 -21.67 -1.29
C GLY A 16 15.10 -22.95 -0.43
N GLU A 17 14.42 -22.95 0.71
CA GLU A 17 14.29 -24.11 1.60
C GLU A 17 13.34 -25.21 1.07
N LYS A 18 12.62 -24.96 -0.04
CA LYS A 18 11.56 -25.82 -0.60
C LYS A 18 10.49 -26.22 0.43
N ASN A 19 10.22 -25.34 1.40
CA ASN A 19 9.29 -25.58 2.49
C ASN A 19 7.90 -24.99 2.13
N GLU A 20 7.07 -25.77 1.44
CA GLU A 20 5.73 -25.33 1.00
C GLU A 20 4.85 -24.83 2.14
N LYS A 21 4.92 -25.47 3.30
CA LYS A 21 4.12 -25.08 4.46
C LYS A 21 4.52 -23.71 4.96
N ARG A 22 5.84 -23.42 5.01
CA ARG A 22 6.37 -22.13 5.41
C ARG A 22 6.00 -21.05 4.39
N MET A 23 6.05 -21.35 3.09
CA MET A 23 5.61 -20.42 2.03
C MET A 23 4.15 -20.01 2.20
N LYS A 24 3.24 -20.96 2.41
CA LYS A 24 1.81 -20.70 2.65
C LYS A 24 1.57 -19.90 3.93
N ASN A 25 2.31 -20.19 4.99
CA ASN A 25 2.21 -19.45 6.25
C ASN A 25 2.69 -18.00 6.08
N VAL A 26 3.81 -17.77 5.39
CA VAL A 26 4.36 -16.43 5.13
C VAL A 26 3.39 -15.60 4.30
N SER A 27 2.84 -16.13 3.21
CA SER A 27 1.90 -15.40 2.36
C SER A 27 0.59 -15.06 3.08
N ALA A 28 0.02 -16.00 3.84
CA ALA A 28 -1.15 -15.74 4.67
C ALA A 28 -0.85 -14.68 5.74
N PHE A 29 0.30 -14.78 6.42
CA PHE A 29 0.72 -13.79 7.41
C PHE A 29 0.82 -12.38 6.80
N ILE A 30 1.49 -12.22 5.65
CA ILE A 30 1.64 -10.92 4.98
C ILE A 30 0.28 -10.35 4.58
N THR A 31 -0.61 -11.19 4.05
CA THR A 31 -1.96 -10.78 3.67
C THR A 31 -2.73 -10.21 4.86
N TYR A 32 -2.81 -10.96 5.95
CA TYR A 32 -3.58 -10.50 7.12
C TYR A 32 -2.87 -9.35 7.87
N ALA A 33 -1.55 -9.40 8.01
CA ALA A 33 -0.80 -8.33 8.66
C ALA A 33 -0.91 -7.00 7.89
N SER A 34 -0.84 -7.03 6.55
CA SER A 34 -0.99 -5.83 5.73
C SER A 34 -2.41 -5.27 5.77
N LEU A 35 -3.45 -6.13 5.76
CA LEU A 35 -4.84 -5.70 5.91
C LEU A 35 -5.11 -5.09 7.29
N ILE A 36 -4.68 -5.75 8.36
CA ILE A 36 -4.83 -5.24 9.74
C ILE A 36 -4.12 -3.90 9.89
N THR A 37 -2.89 -3.80 9.39
CA THR A 37 -2.13 -2.55 9.41
C THR A 37 -2.83 -1.47 8.57
N GLY A 38 -3.38 -1.83 7.41
CA GLY A 38 -4.15 -0.92 6.57
C GLY A 38 -5.39 -0.38 7.27
N ILE A 39 -6.14 -1.23 7.95
CA ILE A 39 -7.30 -0.83 8.77
C ILE A 39 -6.85 0.06 9.93
N PHE A 40 -5.77 -0.29 10.62
CA PHE A 40 -5.22 0.52 11.71
C PHE A 40 -4.85 1.93 11.24
N PHE A 41 -4.14 2.05 10.12
CA PHE A 41 -3.82 3.36 9.54
C PHE A 41 -5.06 4.10 9.03
N ALA A 42 -6.04 3.40 8.44
CA ALA A 42 -7.30 4.01 8.05
C ALA A 42 -8.01 4.66 9.25
N VAL A 43 -8.10 3.95 10.38
CA VAL A 43 -8.71 4.47 11.61
C VAL A 43 -7.92 5.68 12.14
N ILE A 44 -6.59 5.61 12.18
CA ILE A 44 -5.75 6.73 12.61
C ILE A 44 -5.96 7.95 11.72
N LEU A 45 -5.99 7.77 10.40
CA LEU A 45 -6.19 8.86 9.44
C LEU A 45 -7.58 9.47 9.56
N LEU A 46 -8.62 8.65 9.76
CA LEU A 46 -9.99 9.14 9.92
C LEU A 46 -10.18 9.91 11.23
N LEU A 47 -9.64 9.38 12.35
CA LEU A 47 -9.75 10.03 13.66
C LEU A 47 -8.80 11.22 13.80
N GLY A 48 -7.62 11.12 13.20
CA GLY A 48 -6.55 12.12 13.27
C GLY A 48 -6.53 13.12 12.12
N ALA A 49 -7.49 13.11 11.21
CA ALA A 49 -7.48 13.98 10.02
C ALA A 49 -7.30 15.46 10.36
N LYS A 50 -8.04 15.98 11.35
CA LYS A 50 -7.95 17.39 11.79
C LYS A 50 -6.55 17.75 12.32
N PRO A 51 -6.01 17.08 13.36
CA PRO A 51 -4.69 17.44 13.87
C PRO A 51 -3.58 17.18 12.85
N ILE A 52 -3.69 16.15 12.03
CA ILE A 52 -2.72 15.87 10.97
C ILE A 52 -2.65 17.05 9.98
N LEU A 53 -3.78 17.51 9.47
CA LEU A 53 -3.83 18.62 8.52
C LEU A 53 -3.32 19.93 9.12
N GLN A 54 -3.58 20.18 10.40
CA GLN A 54 -3.06 21.35 11.11
C GLN A 54 -1.53 21.31 11.24
N ILE A 55 -0.96 20.13 11.55
CA ILE A 55 0.51 19.96 11.64
C ILE A 55 1.18 20.16 10.27
N PHE A 56 0.52 19.73 9.18
CA PHE A 56 1.01 19.94 7.82
C PHE A 56 0.77 21.35 7.27
N GLY A 57 0.19 22.26 8.08
CA GLY A 57 0.04 23.65 7.71
C GLY A 57 -1.03 23.92 6.66
N ALA A 58 -2.06 23.07 6.59
CA ALA A 58 -3.19 23.29 5.68
C ALA A 58 -3.89 24.63 6.01
N ASP A 59 -3.87 25.57 5.06
CA ASP A 59 -4.55 26.84 5.16
C ASP A 59 -6.07 26.64 4.99
N LYS A 60 -6.87 27.62 5.46
CA LYS A 60 -8.34 27.55 5.40
C LYS A 60 -8.90 27.23 4.01
N GLN A 61 -8.22 27.65 2.95
CA GLN A 61 -8.64 27.39 1.57
C GLN A 61 -8.29 25.97 1.10
N THR A 62 -7.19 25.40 1.57
CA THR A 62 -6.74 24.05 1.20
C THR A 62 -7.25 22.97 2.13
N TYR A 63 -7.73 23.36 3.32
CA TYR A 63 -8.18 22.41 4.35
C TYR A 63 -9.31 21.49 3.86
N ASP A 64 -10.35 22.04 3.25
CA ASP A 64 -11.52 21.26 2.80
C ASP A 64 -11.15 20.29 1.68
N LEU A 65 -10.27 20.72 0.77
CA LEU A 65 -9.75 19.87 -0.31
C LEU A 65 -8.87 18.74 0.24
N ALA A 66 -7.96 19.08 1.14
CA ALA A 66 -7.06 18.11 1.77
C ALA A 66 -7.82 17.14 2.68
N TYR A 67 -8.82 17.62 3.41
CA TYR A 67 -9.69 16.78 4.24
C TYR A 67 -10.50 15.80 3.38
N GLY A 68 -11.11 16.28 2.30
CA GLY A 68 -11.83 15.43 1.35
C GLY A 68 -10.94 14.34 0.75
N TYR A 69 -9.72 14.69 0.33
CA TYR A 69 -8.74 13.71 -0.14
C TYR A 69 -8.39 12.68 0.92
N LEU A 70 -8.01 13.14 2.12
CA LEU A 70 -7.55 12.30 3.22
C LEU A 70 -8.65 11.36 3.70
N PHE A 71 -9.88 11.85 3.77
CA PHE A 71 -11.05 11.06 4.13
C PHE A 71 -11.28 9.90 3.16
N HIS A 72 -11.29 10.15 1.85
CA HIS A 72 -11.57 9.13 0.84
C HIS A 72 -10.40 8.14 0.69
N ILE A 73 -9.14 8.61 0.74
CA ILE A 73 -7.99 7.71 0.66
C ILE A 73 -7.88 6.79 1.87
N SER A 74 -8.38 7.22 3.03
CA SER A 74 -8.37 6.39 4.25
C SER A 74 -9.18 5.11 4.10
N TYR A 75 -10.30 5.14 3.40
CA TYR A 75 -11.07 3.92 3.08
C TYR A 75 -10.32 2.98 2.14
N GLY A 76 -9.48 3.53 1.27
CA GLY A 76 -8.63 2.77 0.36
C GLY A 76 -7.37 2.18 1.03
N ALA A 77 -6.95 2.70 2.19
CA ALA A 77 -5.68 2.34 2.81
C ALA A 77 -5.45 0.82 2.99
N PRO A 78 -6.41 0.00 3.42
CA PRO A 78 -6.22 -1.44 3.51
C PRO A 78 -5.87 -2.08 2.16
N PHE A 79 -6.53 -1.65 1.09
CA PHE A 79 -6.31 -2.18 -0.26
C PHE A 79 -4.99 -1.68 -0.85
N VAL A 80 -4.62 -0.43 -0.60
CA VAL A 80 -3.34 0.16 -1.01
C VAL A 80 -2.17 -0.59 -0.37
N ILE A 81 -2.22 -0.83 0.94
CA ILE A 81 -1.15 -1.51 1.67
C ILE A 81 -1.09 -2.99 1.25
N TRP A 82 -2.24 -3.64 1.11
CA TRP A 82 -2.28 -5.04 0.72
C TRP A 82 -1.86 -5.27 -0.73
N SER A 83 -2.34 -4.47 -1.69
CA SER A 83 -1.96 -4.60 -3.11
C SER A 83 -0.45 -4.41 -3.30
N ALA A 84 0.15 -3.44 -2.61
CA ALA A 84 1.59 -3.24 -2.61
C ALA A 84 2.33 -4.46 -2.04
N ALA A 85 1.92 -4.97 -0.88
CA ALA A 85 2.54 -6.14 -0.27
C ALA A 85 2.38 -7.39 -1.14
N ALA A 86 1.20 -7.63 -1.72
CA ALA A 86 0.92 -8.74 -2.61
C ALA A 86 1.80 -8.70 -3.87
N SER A 87 2.00 -7.52 -4.47
CA SER A 87 2.89 -7.35 -5.62
C SER A 87 4.32 -7.83 -5.34
N PHE A 88 4.87 -7.54 -4.16
CA PHE A 88 6.20 -8.01 -3.77
C PHE A 88 6.25 -9.53 -3.57
N VAL A 89 5.22 -10.11 -2.95
CA VAL A 89 5.13 -11.56 -2.72
C VAL A 89 4.99 -12.32 -4.03
N VAL A 90 4.17 -11.85 -4.96
CA VAL A 90 4.01 -12.43 -6.30
C VAL A 90 5.34 -12.40 -7.08
N ARG A 91 6.11 -11.32 -6.96
CA ARG A 91 7.47 -11.25 -7.54
C ARG A 91 8.42 -12.25 -6.90
N ALA A 92 8.34 -12.45 -5.58
CA ALA A 92 9.15 -13.44 -4.88
C ALA A 92 8.87 -14.87 -5.37
N GLU A 93 7.63 -15.17 -5.78
CA GLU A 93 7.26 -16.45 -6.42
C GLU A 93 7.88 -16.64 -7.83
N GLY A 94 8.53 -15.61 -8.36
CA GLY A 94 9.05 -15.60 -9.73
C GLY A 94 8.03 -15.16 -10.77
N ALA A 95 6.80 -14.84 -10.36
CA ALA A 95 5.71 -14.42 -11.25
C ALA A 95 5.70 -12.91 -11.51
N SER A 96 6.86 -12.36 -11.91
CA SER A 96 7.04 -10.92 -12.14
C SER A 96 6.06 -10.35 -13.18
N LYS A 97 5.69 -11.15 -14.19
CA LYS A 97 4.68 -10.77 -15.19
C LYS A 97 3.31 -10.53 -14.54
N GLU A 98 2.88 -11.40 -13.65
CA GLU A 98 1.59 -11.28 -12.96
C GLU A 98 1.60 -10.12 -11.96
N ALA A 99 2.73 -9.91 -11.29
CA ALA A 99 2.91 -8.74 -10.43
C ALA A 99 2.82 -7.42 -11.22
N MET A 100 3.39 -7.38 -12.41
CA MET A 100 3.30 -6.24 -13.32
C MET A 100 1.85 -6.02 -13.80
N ILE A 101 1.16 -7.08 -14.24
CA ILE A 101 -0.24 -6.98 -14.69
C ILE A 101 -1.12 -6.41 -13.58
N GLY A 102 -1.02 -6.91 -12.34
CA GLY A 102 -1.79 -6.39 -11.21
C GLY A 102 -1.53 -4.93 -10.94
N SER A 103 -0.25 -4.49 -10.97
CA SER A 103 0.10 -3.08 -10.83
C SER A 103 -0.43 -2.22 -11.99
N MET A 104 -0.35 -2.72 -13.22
CA MET A 104 -0.85 -2.02 -14.42
C MET A 104 -2.37 -1.84 -14.37
N ILE A 105 -3.13 -2.84 -13.92
CA ILE A 105 -4.58 -2.73 -13.75
C ILE A 105 -4.90 -1.55 -12.84
N GLY A 106 -4.27 -1.46 -11.67
CA GLY A 106 -4.47 -0.34 -10.76
C GLY A 106 -4.14 1.01 -11.37
N THR A 107 -2.99 1.11 -12.06
CA THR A 107 -2.53 2.34 -12.69
C THR A 107 -3.42 2.77 -13.87
N ILE A 108 -3.79 1.84 -14.76
CA ILE A 108 -4.65 2.16 -15.92
C ILE A 108 -6.02 2.64 -15.45
N VAL A 109 -6.61 1.96 -14.47
CA VAL A 109 -7.90 2.37 -13.90
C VAL A 109 -7.80 3.77 -13.28
N ASN A 110 -6.74 4.06 -12.55
CA ASN A 110 -6.50 5.38 -11.98
C ASN A 110 -6.40 6.46 -13.08
N ILE A 111 -5.58 6.24 -14.12
CA ILE A 111 -5.42 7.18 -15.24
C ILE A 111 -6.76 7.45 -15.96
N ILE A 112 -7.64 6.46 -16.07
CA ILE A 112 -8.94 6.63 -16.73
C ILE A 112 -9.92 7.36 -15.79
N LEU A 113 -9.95 6.99 -14.51
CA LEU A 113 -10.91 7.53 -13.56
C LEU A 113 -10.56 8.94 -13.08
N ASP A 114 -9.27 9.30 -12.98
CA ASP A 114 -8.85 10.61 -12.52
C ASP A 114 -9.51 11.76 -13.31
N PRO A 115 -9.40 11.85 -14.65
CA PRO A 115 -10.03 12.93 -15.39
C PRO A 115 -11.56 12.89 -15.31
N ILE A 116 -12.19 11.72 -15.22
CA ILE A 116 -13.63 11.58 -15.09
C ILE A 116 -14.10 12.13 -13.74
N MET A 117 -13.41 11.78 -12.66
CA MET A 117 -13.81 12.18 -11.31
C MET A 117 -13.42 13.61 -10.98
N ILE A 118 -12.25 14.05 -11.43
CA ILE A 118 -11.77 15.41 -11.16
C ILE A 118 -12.52 16.43 -12.00
N ASN A 119 -12.57 16.23 -13.33
CA ASN A 119 -13.12 17.20 -14.27
C ASN A 119 -14.61 16.91 -14.62
N GLY A 120 -14.96 15.64 -14.84
CA GLY A 120 -16.30 15.26 -15.25
C GLY A 120 -17.33 15.41 -14.12
N LEU A 121 -16.99 14.94 -12.92
CA LEU A 121 -17.86 15.00 -11.73
C LEU A 121 -17.54 16.19 -10.82
N HIS A 122 -16.55 17.02 -11.17
CA HIS A 122 -16.11 18.18 -10.40
C HIS A 122 -15.75 17.88 -8.93
N MET A 123 -15.28 16.65 -8.65
CA MET A 123 -14.95 16.21 -7.28
C MET A 123 -13.58 16.67 -6.80
N GLY A 124 -12.76 17.28 -7.67
CA GLY A 124 -11.44 17.79 -7.32
C GLY A 124 -10.55 16.73 -6.68
N ALA A 125 -9.87 17.08 -5.59
CA ALA A 125 -8.94 16.18 -4.88
C ALA A 125 -9.62 14.91 -4.32
N ALA A 126 -10.87 15.00 -3.89
CA ALA A 126 -11.63 13.83 -3.44
C ALA A 126 -11.83 12.80 -4.55
N GLY A 127 -12.04 13.26 -5.79
CA GLY A 127 -12.15 12.42 -6.98
C GLY A 127 -10.88 11.61 -7.22
N ALA A 128 -9.70 12.24 -7.15
CA ALA A 128 -8.41 11.57 -7.27
C ALA A 128 -8.22 10.48 -6.19
N ALA A 129 -8.61 10.75 -4.95
CA ALA A 129 -8.54 9.76 -3.86
C ALA A 129 -9.44 8.56 -4.13
N ILE A 130 -10.64 8.77 -4.64
CA ILE A 130 -11.59 7.70 -4.99
C ILE A 130 -11.04 6.88 -6.17
N ALA A 131 -10.56 7.52 -7.22
CA ALA A 131 -9.98 6.82 -8.38
C ALA A 131 -8.78 5.95 -7.97
N THR A 132 -7.90 6.48 -7.12
CA THR A 132 -6.78 5.73 -6.54
C THR A 132 -7.26 4.53 -5.71
N THR A 133 -8.30 4.71 -4.90
CA THR A 133 -8.90 3.64 -4.10
C THR A 133 -9.47 2.54 -4.99
N ILE A 134 -10.24 2.88 -6.01
CA ILE A 134 -10.82 1.92 -6.96
C ILE A 134 -9.71 1.16 -7.70
N GLY A 135 -8.68 1.86 -8.18
CA GLY A 135 -7.54 1.23 -8.83
C GLY A 135 -6.85 0.18 -7.94
N ASN A 136 -6.62 0.52 -6.66
CA ASN A 136 -6.02 -0.41 -5.71
C ASN A 136 -6.96 -1.56 -5.32
N ILE A 137 -8.27 -1.36 -5.26
CA ILE A 137 -9.24 -2.44 -5.06
C ILE A 137 -9.17 -3.43 -6.22
N LEU A 138 -9.17 -2.97 -7.47
CA LEU A 138 -9.09 -3.86 -8.64
C LEU A 138 -7.74 -4.60 -8.71
N ALA A 139 -6.63 -3.93 -8.42
CA ALA A 139 -5.33 -4.58 -8.27
C ALA A 139 -5.36 -5.65 -7.18
N SER A 140 -5.98 -5.35 -6.04
CA SER A 140 -6.15 -6.27 -4.92
C SER A 140 -6.98 -7.51 -5.32
N LEU A 141 -8.08 -7.31 -6.02
CA LEU A 141 -8.91 -8.43 -6.53
C LEU A 141 -8.14 -9.31 -7.50
N TYR A 142 -7.32 -8.70 -8.37
CA TYR A 142 -6.46 -9.46 -9.28
C TYR A 142 -5.44 -10.31 -8.52
N TYR A 143 -4.75 -9.75 -7.51
CA TYR A 143 -3.80 -10.50 -6.69
C TYR A 143 -4.48 -11.59 -5.87
N ALA A 144 -5.68 -11.34 -5.32
CA ALA A 144 -6.47 -12.37 -4.64
C ALA A 144 -6.81 -13.54 -5.58
N TRP A 145 -7.28 -13.23 -6.79
CA TRP A 145 -7.53 -14.22 -7.81
C TRP A 145 -6.27 -15.02 -8.17
N TYR A 146 -5.12 -14.33 -8.31
CA TYR A 146 -3.84 -14.99 -8.57
C TYR A 146 -3.48 -15.99 -7.46
N PHE A 147 -3.55 -15.57 -6.19
CA PHE A 147 -3.25 -16.45 -5.05
C PHE A 147 -4.19 -17.65 -4.95
N ILE A 148 -5.45 -17.52 -5.33
CA ILE A 148 -6.44 -18.61 -5.26
C ILE A 148 -6.30 -19.57 -6.43
N LYS A 149 -6.04 -19.06 -7.64
CA LYS A 149 -6.16 -19.85 -8.88
C LYS A 149 -4.83 -20.24 -9.52
N LYS A 150 -3.81 -19.39 -9.42
CA LYS A 150 -2.56 -19.56 -10.16
C LYS A 150 -1.36 -19.89 -9.28
N SER A 151 -1.29 -19.35 -8.06
CA SER A 151 -0.17 -19.59 -7.18
C SER A 151 -0.13 -21.04 -6.74
N LYS A 152 1.06 -21.64 -6.86
CA LYS A 152 1.31 -23.02 -6.40
C LYS A 152 1.89 -23.06 -4.98
N CYS A 153 2.59 -21.99 -4.62
CA CYS A 153 3.39 -21.92 -3.40
C CYS A 153 2.72 -21.11 -2.30
N PHE A 154 1.89 -20.11 -2.66
CA PHE A 154 1.29 -19.17 -1.73
C PHE A 154 -0.21 -19.39 -1.56
N SER A 155 -0.73 -19.02 -0.40
CA SER A 155 -2.15 -19.17 -0.07
C SER A 155 -2.59 -18.04 0.84
N ILE A 156 -3.81 -17.54 0.62
CA ILE A 156 -4.47 -16.56 1.50
C ILE A 156 -5.45 -17.23 2.48
N HIS A 157 -5.47 -18.58 2.55
CA HIS A 157 -6.41 -19.29 3.40
C HIS A 157 -6.12 -19.04 4.88
N PRO A 158 -7.13 -18.69 5.71
CA PRO A 158 -6.94 -18.36 7.14
C PRO A 158 -6.27 -19.47 7.95
N GLY A 159 -6.46 -20.72 7.58
CA GLY A 159 -5.88 -21.88 8.26
C GLY A 159 -4.33 -21.91 8.25
N TYR A 160 -3.71 -21.15 7.36
CA TYR A 160 -2.24 -21.01 7.29
C TYR A 160 -1.72 -19.81 8.08
N PHE A 161 -2.59 -18.98 8.64
CA PHE A 161 -2.18 -17.90 9.52
C PHE A 161 -1.66 -18.47 10.84
N LYS A 162 -0.33 -18.60 10.96
CA LYS A 162 0.32 -19.06 12.19
C LYS A 162 1.32 -18.02 12.67
N TYR A 163 1.19 -17.65 13.93
CA TYR A 163 2.11 -16.75 14.63
C TYR A 163 3.42 -17.48 15.05
N LYS A 164 3.46 -18.83 14.92
CA LYS A 164 4.64 -19.65 15.21
C LYS A 164 5.67 -19.55 14.07
N ASP A 165 6.90 -19.97 14.31
CA ASP A 165 8.01 -20.06 13.35
C ASP A 165 8.79 -18.75 13.08
N LYS A 166 8.77 -17.79 14.04
CA LYS A 166 9.55 -16.53 13.94
C LYS A 166 9.28 -15.71 12.66
N ILE A 167 8.12 -15.98 11.97
CA ILE A 167 7.78 -15.29 10.72
C ILE A 167 7.70 -13.78 10.93
N LEU A 168 7.01 -13.35 12.01
CA LEU A 168 6.91 -11.93 12.35
C LEU A 168 8.29 -11.29 12.53
N THR A 169 9.16 -11.94 13.32
CA THR A 169 10.52 -11.42 13.59
C THR A 169 11.32 -11.32 12.30
N THR A 170 11.25 -12.34 11.42
CA THR A 170 11.99 -12.35 10.16
C THR A 170 11.46 -11.29 9.20
N VAL A 171 10.14 -11.16 9.06
CA VAL A 171 9.52 -10.13 8.21
C VAL A 171 9.83 -8.72 8.72
N CYS A 172 9.73 -8.49 10.03
CA CYS A 172 10.06 -7.20 10.62
C CYS A 172 11.55 -6.88 10.48
N SER A 173 12.45 -7.82 10.79
CA SER A 173 13.89 -7.62 10.68
C SER A 173 14.32 -7.31 9.24
N SER A 174 13.80 -8.04 8.26
CA SER A 174 14.11 -7.82 6.85
C SER A 174 13.45 -6.57 6.27
N GLY A 175 12.26 -6.19 6.78
CA GLY A 175 11.52 -5.03 6.32
C GLY A 175 11.87 -3.71 7.02
N PHE A 176 12.49 -3.77 8.20
CA PHE A 176 12.82 -2.60 9.01
C PHE A 176 13.76 -1.60 8.30
N PRO A 177 14.87 -2.02 7.64
CA PRO A 177 15.72 -1.10 6.90
C PRO A 177 14.94 -0.34 5.80
N THR A 178 14.04 -1.03 5.10
CA THR A 178 13.19 -0.42 4.07
C THR A 178 12.18 0.57 4.65
N ALA A 179 11.64 0.28 5.85
CA ALA A 179 10.76 1.20 6.54
C ALA A 179 11.49 2.49 6.93
N ILE A 180 12.69 2.37 7.51
CA ILE A 180 13.55 3.54 7.84
C ILE A 180 13.85 4.34 6.58
N PHE A 181 14.27 3.70 5.50
CA PHE A 181 14.55 4.38 4.23
C PHE A 181 13.32 5.15 3.73
N SER A 182 12.12 4.54 3.77
CA SER A 182 10.87 5.21 3.36
C SER A 182 10.54 6.43 4.23
N VAL A 183 10.78 6.35 5.54
CA VAL A 183 10.58 7.48 6.46
C VAL A 183 11.58 8.60 6.16
N LEU A 184 12.86 8.27 5.98
CA LEU A 184 13.89 9.26 5.65
C LEU A 184 13.60 9.97 4.32
N MET A 185 13.15 9.22 3.30
CA MET A 185 12.72 9.80 2.01
C MET A 185 11.53 10.74 2.19
N SER A 186 10.54 10.36 2.99
CA SER A 186 9.38 11.22 3.27
C SER A 186 9.79 12.51 3.99
N VAL A 187 10.65 12.41 5.01
CA VAL A 187 11.18 13.59 5.73
C VAL A 187 11.98 14.48 4.78
N SER A 188 12.83 13.89 3.94
CA SER A 188 13.61 14.65 2.94
C SER A 188 12.68 15.40 1.98
N THR A 189 11.62 14.77 1.50
CA THR A 189 10.65 15.42 0.62
C THR A 189 9.92 16.58 1.32
N ILE A 190 9.52 16.40 2.58
CA ILE A 190 8.86 17.45 3.36
C ILE A 190 9.80 18.65 3.53
N VAL A 191 11.05 18.42 3.93
CA VAL A 191 12.05 19.47 4.11
C VAL A 191 12.33 20.19 2.78
N LEU A 192 12.47 19.43 1.69
CA LEU A 192 12.68 20.00 0.37
C LEU A 192 11.51 20.90 -0.05
N ASN A 193 10.27 20.44 0.14
CA ASN A 193 9.09 21.24 -0.18
C ASN A 193 9.02 22.53 0.66
N GLN A 194 9.34 22.46 1.96
CA GLN A 194 9.38 23.65 2.81
C GLN A 194 10.43 24.67 2.34
N ILE A 195 11.61 24.20 1.91
CA ILE A 195 12.65 25.07 1.36
C ILE A 195 12.17 25.70 0.03
N LEU A 196 11.56 24.92 -0.85
CA LEU A 196 11.08 25.39 -2.14
C LEU A 196 9.99 26.48 -2.01
N VAL A 197 9.09 26.34 -1.04
CA VAL A 197 8.04 27.33 -0.75
C VAL A 197 8.64 28.72 -0.41
N VAL A 198 9.81 28.77 0.24
CA VAL A 198 10.50 30.03 0.56
C VAL A 198 11.00 30.74 -0.70
N TYR A 199 11.33 30.02 -1.77
CA TYR A 199 11.80 30.59 -3.03
C TYR A 199 10.68 30.99 -4.01
N GLY A 200 9.43 30.86 -3.61
CA GLY A 200 8.24 31.27 -4.37
C GLY A 200 7.36 30.11 -4.81
N ASN A 201 6.07 30.41 -4.96
CA ASN A 201 5.07 29.45 -5.46
C ASN A 201 5.18 29.24 -6.98
N ALA A 202 6.39 29.12 -7.54
CA ALA A 202 6.53 28.61 -8.89
C ALA A 202 6.04 27.14 -8.88
N PRO A 203 5.25 26.70 -9.87
CA PRO A 203 4.69 25.37 -9.89
C PRO A 203 5.82 24.34 -9.86
N VAL A 204 5.83 23.55 -8.79
CA VAL A 204 6.65 22.33 -8.68
C VAL A 204 5.86 21.18 -9.24
#